data_ee1fccd1c817aa103d17ee081e6076a8
#
_entry.id   ee1fccd1c817aa103d17ee081e6076a8
#
_cell.length_a   1.000
_cell.length_b   1.000
_cell.length_c   1.000
_cell.angle_alpha   90.00
_cell.angle_beta   90.00
_cell.angle_gamma   90.00
#
_symmetry.space_group_name_H-M   'P 1'
#
loop_
_entity.id
_entity.type
_entity.pdbx_description
1 polymer ?
#
loop_
_entity_poly.entity_id
_entity_poly.type
_entity_poly.pdbx_seq_one_letter_code
_entity_poly.pdbx_strand_id
1 'polypeptide(L)'
;MIEQNEFSFEKLGVYKKAINFTNSIFNICNNFPNKVQYSLGDQLRRASLSIVNNLAEGSDKRFPKDKKKFYEYALDSARECIPMLTICVFQGLIDRNIEGKLREEGIVICKMLRKLILSVH
;
A
#
# COMPACT_ATOMS: atom_id res chain seq x y z
N MET A 1 20.07 21.53 -1.25
CA MET A 1 20.40 20.63 -0.16
C MET A 1 19.67 19.31 -0.31
N ILE A 2 19.43 18.61 0.78
CA ILE A 2 18.76 17.30 0.77
C ILE A 2 17.40 17.39 0.09
N GLU A 3 16.65 18.45 0.38
CA GLU A 3 15.30 18.65 -0.15
C GLU A 3 15.25 18.78 -1.66
N GLN A 4 16.34 19.22 -2.27
CA GLN A 4 16.43 19.34 -3.72
C GLN A 4 16.46 17.98 -4.41
N ASN A 5 16.78 16.93 -3.66
CA ASN A 5 16.85 15.56 -4.18
C ASN A 5 15.58 14.77 -3.91
N GLU A 6 14.60 15.38 -3.24
CA GLU A 6 13.34 14.72 -2.94
C GLU A 6 12.32 14.96 -4.04
N PHE A 7 11.60 13.92 -4.39
CA PHE A 7 10.42 14.05 -5.24
C PHE A 7 9.22 14.52 -4.39
N SER A 8 8.28 15.19 -5.03
CA SER A 8 7.12 15.75 -4.33
C SER A 8 6.32 14.69 -3.56
N PHE A 9 6.18 13.48 -4.10
CA PHE A 9 5.42 12.41 -3.43
C PHE A 9 6.06 11.98 -2.10
N GLU A 10 7.36 12.13 -1.96
CA GLU A 10 8.08 11.72 -0.76
C GLU A 10 7.66 12.54 0.48
N LYS A 11 7.08 13.72 0.26
CA LYS A 11 6.60 14.58 1.35
C LYS A 11 5.19 14.22 1.81
N LEU A 12 4.48 13.41 1.04
CA LEU A 12 3.12 13.02 1.40
C LEU A 12 3.14 12.08 2.61
N GLY A 13 2.32 12.39 3.60
CA GLY A 13 2.18 11.54 4.79
C GLY A 13 1.74 10.13 4.43
N VAL A 14 0.82 10.01 3.46
CA VAL A 14 0.33 8.71 3.01
C VAL A 14 1.42 7.89 2.31
N TYR A 15 2.34 8.55 1.61
CA TYR A 15 3.47 7.84 1.00
C TYR A 15 4.32 7.16 2.07
N LYS A 16 4.66 7.89 3.13
CA LYS A 16 5.45 7.35 4.24
C LYS A 16 4.76 6.16 4.90
N LYS A 17 3.45 6.27 5.11
CA LYS A 17 2.67 5.17 5.67
C LYS A 17 2.61 3.97 4.73
N ALA A 18 2.48 4.21 3.42
CA ALA A 18 2.48 3.15 2.42
C ALA A 18 3.82 2.42 2.36
N ILE A 19 4.93 3.14 2.47
CA ILE A 19 6.28 2.54 2.53
C ILE A 19 6.38 1.62 3.75
N ASN A 20 5.98 2.10 4.93
CA ASN A 20 6.04 1.31 6.16
C ASN A 20 5.15 0.07 6.07
N PHE A 21 3.94 0.23 5.56
CA PHE A 21 2.99 -0.86 5.37
C PHE A 21 3.56 -1.91 4.41
N THR A 22 4.08 -1.47 3.27
CA THR A 22 4.68 -2.36 2.26
C THR A 22 5.86 -3.13 2.86
N ASN A 23 6.71 -2.44 3.63
CA ASN A 23 7.82 -3.10 4.29
C ASN A 23 7.35 -4.18 5.26
N SER A 24 6.30 -3.90 6.02
CA SER A 24 5.71 -4.88 6.94
C SER A 24 5.14 -6.09 6.18
N ILE A 25 4.47 -5.84 5.04
CA ILE A 25 3.95 -6.91 4.18
C ILE A 25 5.10 -7.81 3.69
N PHE A 26 6.19 -7.21 3.22
CA PHE A 26 7.36 -7.99 2.76
C PHE A 26 7.93 -8.83 3.90
N ASN A 27 7.99 -8.26 5.11
CA ASN A 27 8.54 -8.96 6.27
C ASN A 27 7.70 -10.20 6.62
N ILE A 28 6.37 -10.09 6.63
CA ILE A 28 5.54 -11.26 6.90
C ILE A 28 5.65 -12.30 5.78
N CYS A 29 5.72 -11.86 4.52
CA CYS A 29 5.83 -12.77 3.38
C CYS A 29 7.15 -13.54 3.39
N ASN A 30 8.22 -12.96 3.92
CA ASN A 30 9.52 -13.63 4.02
C ASN A 30 9.46 -14.89 4.86
N ASN A 31 8.50 -14.99 5.77
CA ASN A 31 8.32 -16.14 6.64
C ASN A 31 7.33 -17.17 6.10
N PHE A 32 6.75 -16.91 4.93
CA PHE A 32 5.80 -17.86 4.34
C PHE A 32 6.49 -19.10 3.83
N PRO A 33 5.85 -20.28 3.96
CA PRO A 33 6.36 -21.51 3.35
C PRO A 33 6.53 -21.36 1.84
N ASN A 34 7.48 -22.09 1.27
CA ASN A 34 7.76 -22.02 -0.16
C ASN A 34 6.53 -22.23 -1.04
N LYS A 35 5.62 -23.10 -0.62
CA LYS A 35 4.41 -23.43 -1.40
C LYS A 35 3.48 -22.23 -1.62
N VAL A 36 3.57 -21.18 -0.78
CA VAL A 36 2.74 -19.98 -0.93
C VAL A 36 3.54 -18.72 -1.27
N GLN A 37 4.87 -18.83 -1.40
CA GLN A 37 5.71 -17.67 -1.74
C GLN A 37 5.36 -17.08 -3.10
N TYR A 38 5.11 -17.93 -4.09
CA TYR A 38 4.86 -17.51 -5.47
C TYR A 38 3.38 -17.44 -5.81
N SER A 39 2.52 -17.52 -4.81
CA SER A 39 1.08 -17.34 -4.97
C SER A 39 0.63 -16.18 -4.09
N LEU A 40 0.13 -16.46 -2.88
CA LEU A 40 -0.35 -15.44 -1.95
C LEU A 40 0.74 -14.43 -1.58
N GLY A 41 1.97 -14.89 -1.34
CA GLY A 41 3.10 -14.01 -1.03
C GLY A 41 3.34 -13.00 -2.13
N ASP A 42 3.40 -13.45 -3.38
CA ASP A 42 3.61 -12.56 -4.53
C ASP A 42 2.46 -11.58 -4.69
N GLN A 43 1.23 -12.02 -4.53
CA GLN A 43 0.07 -11.15 -4.66
C GLN A 43 0.07 -10.05 -3.61
N LEU A 44 0.40 -10.38 -2.36
CA LEU A 44 0.53 -9.38 -1.29
C LEU A 44 1.63 -8.37 -1.57
N ARG A 45 2.80 -8.86 -1.98
CA ARG A 45 3.91 -7.96 -2.30
C ARG A 45 3.54 -7.03 -3.44
N ARG A 46 2.94 -7.55 -4.50
CA ARG A 46 2.54 -6.75 -5.66
C ARG A 46 1.48 -5.72 -5.30
N ALA A 47 0.47 -6.10 -4.53
CA ALA A 47 -0.59 -5.19 -4.12
C ALA A 47 -0.04 -4.05 -3.26
N SER A 48 0.82 -4.36 -2.29
CA SER A 48 1.40 -3.33 -1.43
C SER A 48 2.34 -2.41 -2.21
N LEU A 49 3.19 -2.95 -3.09
CA LEU A 49 4.05 -2.15 -3.96
C LEU A 49 3.23 -1.25 -4.87
N SER A 50 2.09 -1.73 -5.35
CA SER A 50 1.22 -0.97 -6.23
C SER A 50 0.67 0.30 -5.56
N ILE A 51 0.46 0.27 -4.23
CA ILE A 51 0.07 1.48 -3.49
C ILE A 51 1.14 2.55 -3.67
N VAL A 52 2.37 2.20 -3.38
CA VAL A 52 3.52 3.11 -3.43
C VAL A 52 3.74 3.64 -4.86
N ASN A 53 3.74 2.74 -5.82
CA ASN A 53 4.02 3.09 -7.22
C ASN A 53 2.95 4.00 -7.80
N ASN A 54 1.69 3.75 -7.51
CA ASN A 54 0.59 4.58 -8.00
C ASN A 54 0.55 5.94 -7.32
N LEU A 55 0.93 6.02 -6.05
CA LEU A 55 1.09 7.31 -5.37
C LEU A 55 2.16 8.16 -6.06
N ALA A 56 3.30 7.56 -6.35
CA ALA A 56 4.39 8.24 -7.04
C ALA A 56 3.95 8.72 -8.43
N GLU A 57 3.32 7.83 -9.20
CA GLU A 57 2.81 8.17 -10.53
C GLU A 57 1.81 9.32 -10.49
N GLY A 58 0.84 9.23 -9.60
CA GLY A 58 -0.20 10.27 -9.48
C GLY A 58 0.37 11.62 -9.12
N SER A 59 1.34 11.64 -8.20
CA SER A 59 1.97 12.89 -7.77
C SER A 59 2.73 13.58 -8.88
N ASP A 60 3.25 12.79 -9.81
CA ASP A 60 4.02 13.29 -10.95
C ASP A 60 3.14 13.75 -12.12
N LYS A 61 1.86 13.41 -12.11
CA LYS A 61 0.95 13.77 -13.19
C LYS A 61 0.64 15.26 -13.16
N ARG A 62 0.51 15.82 -14.35
CA ARG A 62 0.28 17.24 -14.57
C ARG A 62 -1.18 17.62 -14.41
N PHE A 63 -2.07 16.78 -14.94
CA PHE A 63 -3.49 17.09 -14.98
C PHE A 63 -4.24 16.45 -13.81
N PRO A 64 -5.21 17.19 -13.21
CA PRO A 64 -5.99 16.65 -12.08
C PRO A 64 -6.67 15.32 -12.36
N LYS A 65 -7.21 15.15 -13.56
CA LYS A 65 -7.87 13.90 -13.95
C LYS A 65 -6.92 12.71 -13.86
N ASP A 66 -5.69 12.88 -14.35
CA ASP A 66 -4.68 11.83 -14.31
C ASP A 66 -4.20 11.56 -12.88
N LYS A 67 -4.01 12.62 -12.09
CA LYS A 67 -3.67 12.47 -10.66
C LYS A 67 -4.70 11.61 -9.95
N LYS A 68 -5.96 11.94 -10.09
CA LYS A 68 -7.05 11.19 -9.44
C LYS A 68 -7.05 9.73 -9.85
N LYS A 69 -6.86 9.46 -11.12
CA LYS A 69 -6.84 8.11 -11.66
C LYS A 69 -5.80 7.24 -10.94
N PHE A 70 -4.58 7.74 -10.82
CA PHE A 70 -3.50 6.98 -10.18
C PHE A 70 -3.71 6.86 -8.67
N TYR A 71 -4.21 7.91 -8.02
CA TYR A 71 -4.56 7.83 -6.59
C TYR A 71 -5.68 6.83 -6.34
N GLU A 72 -6.64 6.71 -7.25
CA GLU A 72 -7.69 5.69 -7.16
C GLU A 72 -7.12 4.28 -7.35
N TYR A 73 -6.15 4.10 -8.24
CA TYR A 73 -5.44 2.83 -8.37
C TYR A 73 -4.71 2.46 -7.07
N ALA A 74 -4.08 3.45 -6.42
CA ALA A 74 -3.43 3.22 -5.13
C ALA A 74 -4.45 2.79 -4.07
N LEU A 75 -5.61 3.43 -4.03
CA LEU A 75 -6.70 3.08 -3.11
C LEU A 75 -7.19 1.66 -3.36
N ASP A 76 -7.42 1.28 -4.61
CA ASP A 76 -7.85 -0.07 -4.96
C ASP A 76 -6.82 -1.10 -4.49
N SER A 77 -5.54 -0.82 -4.69
CA SER A 77 -4.46 -1.71 -4.26
C SER A 77 -4.42 -1.88 -2.74
N ALA A 78 -4.61 -0.78 -2.00
CA ALA A 78 -4.67 -0.82 -0.54
C ALA A 78 -5.84 -1.68 -0.07
N ARG A 79 -7.01 -1.53 -0.69
CA ARG A 79 -8.20 -2.30 -0.37
C ARG A 79 -8.01 -3.78 -0.65
N GLU A 80 -7.30 -4.14 -1.72
CA GLU A 80 -7.01 -5.53 -2.06
C GLU A 80 -6.19 -6.24 -1.00
N CYS A 81 -5.34 -5.52 -0.28
CA CYS A 81 -4.51 -6.11 0.77
C CYS A 81 -5.35 -6.65 1.93
N ILE A 82 -6.49 -6.04 2.22
CA ILE A 82 -7.28 -6.38 3.40
C ILE A 82 -7.80 -7.83 3.36
N PRO A 83 -8.54 -8.27 2.34
CA PRO A 83 -8.99 -9.66 2.29
C PRO A 83 -7.84 -10.66 2.22
N MET A 84 -6.72 -10.29 1.59
CA MET A 84 -5.55 -11.16 1.54
C MET A 84 -4.96 -11.41 2.93
N LEU A 85 -4.95 -10.38 3.78
CA LEU A 85 -4.49 -10.54 5.17
C LEU A 85 -5.43 -11.48 5.95
N THR A 86 -6.71 -11.39 5.71
CA THR A 86 -7.70 -12.31 6.32
C THR A 86 -7.41 -13.74 5.87
N ILE A 87 -7.16 -13.96 4.60
CA ILE A 87 -6.81 -15.29 4.07
C ILE A 87 -5.53 -15.81 4.74
N CYS A 88 -4.55 -14.94 4.96
CA CYS A 88 -3.31 -15.33 5.64
C CYS A 88 -3.57 -15.90 7.04
N VAL A 89 -4.54 -15.34 7.78
CA VAL A 89 -4.91 -15.87 9.09
C VAL A 89 -5.53 -17.25 8.94
N PHE A 90 -6.48 -17.42 8.03
CA PHE A 90 -7.14 -18.71 7.82
C PHE A 90 -6.17 -19.80 7.35
N GLN A 91 -5.13 -19.41 6.64
CA GLN A 91 -4.09 -20.33 6.19
C GLN A 91 -3.00 -20.57 7.25
N GLY A 92 -3.13 -19.94 8.42
CA GLY A 92 -2.15 -20.11 9.48
C GLY A 92 -0.80 -19.47 9.21
N LEU A 93 -0.76 -18.49 8.32
CA LEU A 93 0.49 -17.82 7.93
C LEU A 93 0.87 -16.67 8.85
N ILE A 94 -0.12 -16.01 9.42
CA ILE A 94 0.05 -14.94 10.42
C ILE A 94 -1.01 -15.11 11.50
N ASP A 95 -0.77 -14.54 12.68
CA ASP A 95 -1.76 -14.57 13.76
C ASP A 95 -2.70 -13.36 13.66
N ARG A 96 -3.75 -13.38 14.49
CA ARG A 96 -4.77 -12.33 14.49
C ARG A 96 -4.24 -10.98 14.96
N ASN A 97 -3.21 -10.96 15.80
CA ASN A 97 -2.61 -9.71 16.26
C ASN A 97 -1.88 -9.00 15.14
N ILE A 98 -1.12 -9.75 14.35
CA ILE A 98 -0.42 -9.22 13.18
C ILE A 98 -1.41 -8.73 12.15
N GLU A 99 -2.43 -9.55 11.86
CA GLU A 99 -3.48 -9.18 10.91
C GLU A 99 -4.21 -7.91 11.34
N GLY A 100 -4.60 -7.82 12.61
CA GLY A 100 -5.31 -6.65 13.12
C GLY A 100 -4.50 -5.37 12.98
N LYS A 101 -3.21 -5.43 13.29
CA LYS A 101 -2.31 -4.28 13.17
C LYS A 101 -2.17 -3.83 11.71
N LEU A 102 -1.91 -4.76 10.81
CA LEU A 102 -1.76 -4.45 9.39
C LEU A 102 -3.06 -3.96 8.78
N ARG A 103 -4.17 -4.54 9.18
CA ARG A 103 -5.50 -4.10 8.75
C ARG A 103 -5.75 -2.64 9.13
N GLU A 104 -5.44 -2.25 10.37
CA GLU A 104 -5.58 -0.87 10.81
C GLU A 104 -4.72 0.07 9.98
N GLU A 105 -3.48 -0.30 9.73
CA GLU A 105 -2.59 0.50 8.90
C GLU A 105 -3.14 0.67 7.49
N GLY A 106 -3.65 -0.42 6.91
CA GLY A 106 -4.27 -0.38 5.58
C GLY A 106 -5.52 0.51 5.53
N ILE A 107 -6.35 0.47 6.57
CA ILE A 107 -7.54 1.31 6.67
C ILE A 107 -7.15 2.78 6.74
N VAL A 108 -6.13 3.12 7.52
CA VAL A 108 -5.62 4.50 7.62
C VAL A 108 -5.13 4.98 6.25
N ILE A 109 -4.38 4.15 5.54
CA ILE A 109 -3.92 4.46 4.19
C ILE A 109 -5.11 4.75 3.27
N CYS A 110 -6.15 3.91 3.31
CA CYS A 110 -7.36 4.11 2.50
C CYS A 110 -8.02 5.44 2.80
N LYS A 111 -8.14 5.81 4.08
CA LYS A 111 -8.73 7.08 4.48
C LYS A 111 -7.90 8.26 3.98
N MET A 112 -6.58 8.17 4.10
CA MET A 112 -5.69 9.23 3.63
C MET A 112 -5.73 9.37 2.11
N LEU A 113 -5.82 8.24 1.38
CA LEU A 113 -5.95 8.27 -0.07
C LEU A 113 -7.25 8.90 -0.52
N ARG A 114 -8.37 8.59 0.14
CA ARG A 114 -9.65 9.23 -0.17
C ARG A 114 -9.58 10.74 0.02
N LYS A 115 -8.94 11.17 1.10
CA LYS A 115 -8.73 12.59 1.37
C LYS A 115 -7.88 13.24 0.31
N LEU A 116 -6.82 12.57 -0.10
CA LEU A 116 -5.93 13.05 -1.15
C LEU A 116 -6.68 13.19 -2.49
N ILE A 117 -7.49 12.20 -2.85
CA ILE A 117 -8.30 12.24 -4.07
C ILE A 117 -9.24 13.45 -4.05
N LEU A 118 -9.91 13.68 -2.91
CA LEU A 118 -10.83 14.80 -2.77
C LEU A 118 -10.12 16.16 -2.84
N SER A 119 -8.84 16.22 -2.52
CA SER A 119 -8.06 17.45 -2.54
C SER A 119 -7.63 17.87 -3.95
N VAL A 120 -7.76 16.99 -4.93
CA VAL A 120 -7.37 17.28 -6.32
C VAL A 120 -8.50 17.99 -7.04
N HIS A 121 -8.20 19.15 -7.59
CA HIS A 121 -9.20 20.00 -8.27
C HIS A 121 -8.96 20.09 -9.76
#